data_4fdb7d4dba597a4e02eb8f4b834c08a7
#
_entry.id   4fdb7d4dba597a4e02eb8f4b834c08a7
#
_cell.length_a   1.000
_cell.length_b   1.000
_cell.length_c   1.000
_cell.angle_alpha   90.00
_cell.angle_beta   90.00
_cell.angle_gamma   90.00
#
_symmetry.space_group_name_H-M   'P 1'
#
loop_
_entity.id
_entity.type
_entity.pdbx_description
1 polymer ?
#
loop_
_entity_poly.entity_id
_entity_poly.type
_entity_poly.pdbx_seq_one_letter_code
_entity_poly.pdbx_strand_id
1 'polypeptide(L)'
;MIVNKNIHNGTNRRIIAVKAYIFVFDIIRHETEEESMPTKEIRRENAHLLRQLSLYLNLMPTAIDGSMVDEISAGGDKEQREYAYAALLATYCGYDFTDNPRHKKLFHERFTRMIFMQDEKEFQKDEYYKNIKFPDVTNETWEFKTMSFKPYEAFLANESVLDGEGKLFPRIGFFEKEFFYPAVLQDSREWMTVTPHEIRTTRPAVKQSFGNVLTYGLGLGYFPYMASLKENVTGVTIVEKDERVIELFKKYLLPQYPFKEKIRVINDDAFRFAREETSKEFFDFVFADTWHDPSDGVEMYEKFKECEKYSPDSKYMYWIEDTLKYYMSLDKNSVEDTAGIFYDED
;
A
#
# COMPACT_ATOMS: atom_id res chain seq x y z
N MET A 1 -16.28 44.92 3.18
CA MET A 1 -16.10 45.06 1.72
C MET A 1 -14.70 44.59 1.38
N ILE A 2 -14.58 43.58 0.51
CA ILE A 2 -13.34 43.09 -0.14
C ILE A 2 -12.49 42.16 0.78
N VAL A 3 -12.17 40.91 0.48
CA VAL A 3 -12.18 40.11 -0.76
C VAL A 3 -12.09 38.64 -0.44
N ASN A 4 -13.01 37.87 -0.92
CA ASN A 4 -12.82 36.45 -1.21
C ASN A 4 -12.20 36.36 -2.60
N LYS A 5 -11.03 35.76 -2.73
CA LYS A 5 -10.63 35.04 -3.96
C LYS A 5 -9.34 34.22 -3.73
N ASN A 6 -9.42 32.95 -4.15
CA ASN A 6 -8.36 32.03 -4.41
C ASN A 6 -7.92 31.10 -3.25
N ILE A 7 -8.84 30.21 -2.87
CA ILE A 7 -8.48 28.88 -2.40
C ILE A 7 -9.25 27.89 -3.29
N HIS A 8 -8.77 27.71 -4.50
CA HIS A 8 -9.15 26.59 -5.37
C HIS A 8 -7.96 26.27 -6.24
N ASN A 9 -7.15 25.32 -5.79
CA ASN A 9 -6.39 24.36 -6.60
C ASN A 9 -5.32 23.71 -5.72
N GLY A 10 -5.65 22.59 -5.11
CA GLY A 10 -4.65 21.78 -4.39
C GLY A 10 -5.22 20.59 -3.61
N THR A 11 -6.49 20.62 -3.23
CA THR A 11 -7.04 19.72 -2.21
C THR A 11 -7.76 18.47 -2.73
N ASN A 12 -7.90 18.27 -4.04
CA ASN A 12 -8.68 17.15 -4.59
C ASN A 12 -7.85 15.92 -5.04
N ARG A 13 -6.56 15.85 -4.74
CA ARG A 13 -5.68 14.86 -5.40
C ARG A 13 -5.27 13.62 -4.59
N ARG A 14 -5.69 13.48 -3.30
CA ARG A 14 -5.15 12.39 -2.45
C ARG A 14 -6.15 11.65 -1.56
N ILE A 15 -7.43 11.72 -1.86
CA ILE A 15 -8.45 11.15 -0.96
C ILE A 15 -8.53 9.62 -1.02
N ILE A 16 -7.81 8.92 -1.93
CA ILE A 16 -8.11 7.52 -2.25
C ILE A 16 -7.23 6.51 -1.53
N ALA A 17 -5.94 6.73 -1.40
CA ALA A 17 -5.04 5.71 -0.83
C ALA A 17 -5.15 5.51 0.69
N VAL A 18 -5.79 6.42 1.41
CA VAL A 18 -5.91 6.35 2.87
C VAL A 18 -7.35 6.26 3.38
N LYS A 19 -8.37 6.46 2.54
CA LYS A 19 -9.79 6.22 2.91
C LYS A 19 -10.05 4.77 3.35
N ALA A 20 -9.25 3.84 2.91
CA ALA A 20 -9.33 2.44 3.27
C ALA A 20 -9.15 2.13 4.76
N TYR A 21 -8.39 2.93 5.47
CA TYR A 21 -8.19 2.70 6.89
C TYR A 21 -9.39 3.08 7.77
N ILE A 22 -10.42 3.74 7.22
CA ILE A 22 -11.58 4.23 8.00
C ILE A 22 -12.85 3.38 7.78
N PHE A 23 -12.97 2.60 6.70
CA PHE A 23 -14.22 1.95 6.29
C PHE A 23 -14.20 0.41 6.30
N VAL A 24 -13.63 -0.24 7.31
CA VAL A 24 -13.74 -1.69 7.40
C VAL A 24 -14.46 -2.11 8.66
N PHE A 25 -15.79 -2.15 8.53
CA PHE A 25 -16.65 -2.60 9.60
C PHE A 25 -17.88 -3.35 9.10
N ASP A 26 -17.66 -4.44 8.46
CA ASP A 26 -18.63 -5.53 8.30
C ASP A 26 -17.90 -6.71 7.70
N ILE A 27 -17.57 -7.75 8.44
CA ILE A 27 -17.44 -9.12 7.90
C ILE A 27 -17.05 -10.18 8.97
N ILE A 28 -17.71 -11.22 8.91
CA ILE A 28 -17.88 -12.61 9.28
C ILE A 28 -16.62 -13.39 9.72
N ARG A 29 -16.81 -14.18 10.79
CA ARG A 29 -15.94 -15.19 11.38
C ARG A 29 -15.51 -16.30 10.41
N HIS A 30 -14.23 -16.67 10.46
CA HIS A 30 -13.79 -18.07 10.38
C HIS A 30 -12.61 -18.30 11.34
N GLU A 31 -12.69 -19.43 12.07
CA GLU A 31 -11.69 -19.88 13.06
C GLU A 31 -10.44 -20.37 12.35
N THR A 32 -9.29 -19.77 12.65
CA THR A 32 -7.98 -20.34 12.35
C THR A 32 -7.06 -20.15 13.55
N GLU A 33 -6.30 -21.18 13.84
CA GLU A 33 -5.23 -21.44 14.84
C GLU A 33 -4.91 -20.35 15.86
N GLU A 34 -4.80 -20.75 17.15
CA GLU A 34 -4.52 -19.97 18.33
C GLU A 34 -3.15 -19.25 18.29
N GLU A 35 -3.03 -18.17 17.51
CA GLU A 35 -2.20 -17.05 17.91
C GLU A 35 -2.99 -16.20 18.91
N SER A 36 -2.39 -15.90 20.07
CA SER A 36 -3.07 -15.19 21.16
C SER A 36 -3.63 -13.85 20.64
N MET A 37 -4.94 -13.77 20.50
CA MET A 37 -5.62 -12.56 20.05
C MET A 37 -5.21 -11.36 20.92
N PRO A 38 -4.93 -10.19 20.33
CA PRO A 38 -4.60 -8.99 21.09
C PRO A 38 -5.67 -8.68 22.13
N THR A 39 -5.26 -8.20 23.30
CA THR A 39 -6.22 -7.79 24.34
C THR A 39 -7.17 -6.70 23.80
N LYS A 40 -8.35 -6.55 24.41
CA LYS A 40 -9.31 -5.50 24.04
C LYS A 40 -8.66 -4.10 24.10
N GLU A 41 -7.78 -3.86 25.06
CA GLU A 41 -7.05 -2.60 25.19
C GLU A 41 -6.11 -2.38 24.02
N ILE A 42 -5.32 -3.38 23.63
CA ILE A 42 -4.40 -3.28 22.48
C ILE A 42 -5.17 -3.04 21.18
N ARG A 43 -6.31 -3.71 20.98
CA ARG A 43 -7.16 -3.48 19.79
C ARG A 43 -7.68 -2.04 19.73
N ARG A 44 -8.13 -1.48 20.86
CA ARG A 44 -8.57 -0.08 20.95
C ARG A 44 -7.43 0.90 20.67
N GLU A 45 -6.25 0.66 21.24
CA GLU A 45 -5.06 1.47 20.97
C GLU A 45 -4.65 1.42 19.49
N ASN A 46 -4.66 0.24 18.88
CA ASN A 46 -4.38 0.08 17.45
C ASN A 46 -5.38 0.87 16.60
N ALA A 47 -6.68 0.73 16.87
CA ALA A 47 -7.75 1.41 16.12
C ALA A 47 -7.64 2.94 16.26
N HIS A 48 -7.38 3.43 17.48
CA HIS A 48 -7.17 4.87 17.73
C HIS A 48 -5.95 5.40 16.97
N LEU A 49 -4.80 4.71 17.05
CA LEU A 49 -3.57 5.07 16.35
C LEU A 49 -3.80 5.12 14.83
N LEU A 50 -4.39 4.08 14.25
CA LEU A 50 -4.69 4.02 12.82
C LEU A 50 -5.58 5.17 12.37
N ARG A 51 -6.61 5.50 13.16
CA ARG A 51 -7.50 6.63 12.87
C ARG A 51 -6.74 7.96 12.83
N GLN A 52 -5.92 8.24 13.84
CA GLN A 52 -5.16 9.50 13.90
C GLN A 52 -4.16 9.61 12.74
N LEU A 53 -3.42 8.53 12.47
CA LEU A 53 -2.51 8.48 11.32
C LEU A 53 -3.23 8.64 9.99
N SER A 54 -4.39 8.00 9.83
CA SER A 54 -5.21 8.13 8.63
C SER A 54 -5.68 9.57 8.41
N LEU A 55 -6.16 10.24 9.46
CA LEU A 55 -6.52 11.66 9.39
C LEU A 55 -5.32 12.52 8.98
N TYR A 56 -4.16 12.29 9.58
CA TYR A 56 -2.94 13.02 9.23
C TYR A 56 -2.54 12.80 7.75
N LEU A 57 -2.42 11.55 7.34
CA LEU A 57 -2.00 11.19 5.98
C LEU A 57 -2.97 11.70 4.89
N ASN A 58 -4.26 11.79 5.21
CA ASN A 58 -5.26 12.29 4.25
C ASN A 58 -5.36 13.81 4.18
N LEU A 59 -5.27 14.48 5.34
CA LEU A 59 -5.63 15.88 5.42
C LEU A 59 -4.39 16.80 5.41
N MET A 60 -3.26 16.33 5.95
CA MET A 60 -2.08 17.16 6.15
C MET A 60 -0.75 16.40 6.05
N PRO A 61 -0.53 15.53 5.02
CA PRO A 61 0.68 14.72 4.92
C PRO A 61 1.97 15.54 4.75
N THR A 62 1.83 16.82 4.39
CA THR A 62 2.92 17.78 4.20
C THR A 62 3.03 18.83 5.32
N ALA A 63 2.34 18.62 6.45
CA ALA A 63 2.36 19.58 7.56
C ALA A 63 3.72 19.64 8.29
N ILE A 64 4.49 18.55 8.23
CA ILE A 64 5.86 18.51 8.75
C ILE A 64 6.80 18.88 7.60
N ASP A 65 7.71 19.82 7.86
CA ASP A 65 8.74 20.23 6.90
C ASP A 65 10.15 20.07 7.47
N GLY A 66 11.16 20.29 6.59
CA GLY A 66 12.55 20.12 6.97
C GLY A 66 13.03 21.07 8.06
N SER A 67 12.50 22.29 8.13
CA SER A 67 12.91 23.27 9.16
C SER A 67 12.47 22.85 10.56
N MET A 68 11.25 22.28 10.66
CA MET A 68 10.73 21.73 11.91
C MET A 68 11.56 20.52 12.39
N VAL A 69 11.90 19.62 11.45
CA VAL A 69 12.74 18.44 11.76
C VAL A 69 14.14 18.87 12.16
N ASP A 70 14.75 19.84 11.46
CA ASP A 70 16.10 20.36 11.75
C ASP A 70 16.15 21.07 13.10
N GLU A 71 15.13 21.81 13.49
CA GLU A 71 15.03 22.47 14.78
C GLU A 71 15.07 21.47 15.96
N ILE A 72 14.31 20.36 15.86
CA ILE A 72 14.25 19.34 16.92
C ILE A 72 15.49 18.44 16.89
N SER A 73 15.96 18.03 15.71
CA SER A 73 17.13 17.15 15.56
C SER A 73 18.47 17.87 15.68
N ALA A 74 18.45 19.22 15.77
CA ALA A 74 19.66 20.06 15.75
C ALA A 74 20.58 19.78 14.52
N GLY A 75 19.98 19.43 13.36
CA GLY A 75 20.72 19.05 12.16
C GLY A 75 21.41 17.68 12.26
N GLY A 76 20.95 16.82 13.16
CA GLY A 76 21.56 15.54 13.46
C GLY A 76 21.47 14.48 12.38
N ASP A 77 21.92 13.29 12.71
CA ASP A 77 21.93 12.14 11.81
C ASP A 77 20.53 11.58 11.50
N LYS A 78 20.48 10.48 10.74
CA LYS A 78 19.23 9.83 10.33
C LYS A 78 18.34 9.47 11.53
N GLU A 79 18.89 8.88 12.58
CA GLU A 79 18.12 8.45 13.76
C GLU A 79 17.52 9.64 14.50
N GLN A 80 18.28 10.72 14.63
CA GLN A 80 17.82 11.96 15.26
C GLN A 80 16.72 12.63 14.43
N ARG A 81 16.80 12.60 13.10
CA ARG A 81 15.77 13.10 12.18
C ARG A 81 14.50 12.25 12.22
N GLU A 82 14.64 10.93 12.24
CA GLU A 82 13.50 10.01 12.40
C GLU A 82 12.79 10.23 13.73
N TYR A 83 13.55 10.42 14.83
CA TYR A 83 12.99 10.74 16.14
C TYR A 83 12.28 12.09 16.16
N ALA A 84 12.87 13.12 15.56
CA ALA A 84 12.27 14.45 15.44
C ALA A 84 10.95 14.40 14.64
N TYR A 85 10.97 13.67 13.53
CA TYR A 85 9.77 13.46 12.74
C TYR A 85 8.69 12.69 13.51
N ALA A 86 9.06 11.66 14.28
CA ALA A 86 8.15 10.90 15.12
C ALA A 86 7.49 11.79 16.21
N ALA A 87 8.26 12.70 16.80
CA ALA A 87 7.76 13.65 17.79
C ALA A 87 6.73 14.63 17.20
N LEU A 88 7.04 15.18 16.02
CA LEU A 88 6.14 16.06 15.30
C LEU A 88 4.86 15.32 14.88
N LEU A 89 5.00 14.11 14.30
CA LEU A 89 3.85 13.30 13.89
C LEU A 89 2.95 12.95 15.06
N ALA A 90 3.54 12.54 16.20
CA ALA A 90 2.77 12.25 17.43
C ALA A 90 1.96 13.48 17.86
N THR A 91 2.57 14.66 17.85
CA THR A 91 1.90 15.92 18.18
C THR A 91 0.74 16.22 17.22
N TYR A 92 0.96 16.08 15.89
CA TYR A 92 -0.11 16.26 14.90
C TYR A 92 -1.23 15.22 15.02
N CYS A 93 -0.92 14.03 15.53
CA CYS A 93 -1.89 12.98 15.85
C CYS A 93 -2.59 13.18 17.21
N GLY A 94 -2.34 14.31 17.90
CA GLY A 94 -3.00 14.65 19.17
C GLY A 94 -2.41 14.00 20.41
N TYR A 95 -1.17 13.48 20.34
CA TYR A 95 -0.51 12.89 21.50
C TYR A 95 0.36 13.93 22.24
N ASP A 96 -0.03 14.24 23.47
CA ASP A 96 0.78 15.02 24.39
C ASP A 96 1.72 14.10 25.17
N PHE A 97 2.91 13.87 24.64
CA PHE A 97 3.91 13.00 25.27
C PHE A 97 4.88 13.73 26.22
N THR A 98 4.72 15.05 26.40
CA THR A 98 5.45 15.83 27.40
C THR A 98 4.82 15.72 28.77
N ASP A 99 3.52 15.97 28.88
CA ASP A 99 2.81 16.10 30.16
C ASP A 99 1.92 14.87 30.46
N ASN A 100 1.57 14.05 29.46
CA ASN A 100 0.75 12.86 29.65
C ASN A 100 1.62 11.58 29.70
N PRO A 101 1.75 10.89 30.85
CA PRO A 101 2.58 9.70 31.01
C PRO A 101 2.18 8.53 30.09
N ARG A 102 0.86 8.38 29.80
CA ARG A 102 0.37 7.34 28.90
C ARG A 102 0.80 7.62 27.46
N HIS A 103 0.65 8.86 27.02
CA HIS A 103 1.10 9.29 25.69
C HIS A 103 2.61 9.21 25.56
N LYS A 104 3.37 9.56 26.60
CA LYS A 104 4.82 9.40 26.65
C LYS A 104 5.25 7.96 26.44
N LYS A 105 4.61 7.02 27.16
CA LYS A 105 4.86 5.58 26.99
C LYS A 105 4.58 5.15 25.55
N LEU A 106 3.41 5.51 25.02
CA LEU A 106 2.99 5.15 23.64
C LEU A 106 3.93 5.77 22.59
N PHE A 107 4.39 7.00 22.77
CA PHE A 107 5.37 7.63 21.92
C PHE A 107 6.66 6.80 21.82
N HIS A 108 7.26 6.43 22.95
CA HIS A 108 8.50 5.66 22.96
C HIS A 108 8.32 4.21 22.50
N GLU A 109 7.17 3.58 22.77
CA GLU A 109 6.91 2.19 22.38
C GLU A 109 6.49 2.05 20.92
N ARG A 110 5.82 3.06 20.33
CA ARG A 110 5.19 2.99 19.02
C ARG A 110 5.79 3.98 18.01
N PHE A 111 5.65 5.31 18.23
CA PHE A 111 5.97 6.31 17.22
C PHE A 111 7.44 6.27 16.80
N THR A 112 8.39 6.11 17.73
CA THR A 112 9.82 6.00 17.41
C THR A 112 10.18 4.78 16.54
N ARG A 113 9.30 3.79 16.46
CA ARG A 113 9.49 2.55 15.70
C ARG A 113 8.72 2.52 14.37
N MET A 114 7.90 3.54 14.11
CA MET A 114 7.04 3.60 12.92
C MET A 114 7.61 4.48 11.82
N ILE A 115 8.59 5.35 12.13
CA ILE A 115 9.07 6.38 11.21
C ILE A 115 10.38 5.95 10.55
N PHE A 116 10.44 6.15 9.21
CA PHE A 116 11.56 5.73 8.40
C PHE A 116 11.88 6.80 7.35
N MET A 117 13.00 7.50 7.55
CA MET A 117 13.57 8.36 6.50
C MET A 117 14.05 7.48 5.34
N GLN A 118 13.53 7.74 4.15
CA GLN A 118 13.79 6.95 2.96
C GLN A 118 15.01 7.46 2.20
N ASP A 119 15.82 6.54 1.68
CA ASP A 119 16.88 6.88 0.73
C ASP A 119 16.38 6.70 -0.70
N GLU A 120 16.28 7.79 -1.47
CA GLU A 120 15.88 7.76 -2.88
C GLU A 120 16.75 6.81 -3.74
N LYS A 121 18.05 6.67 -3.35
CA LYS A 121 19.00 5.80 -4.06
C LYS A 121 18.63 4.32 -3.97
N GLU A 122 17.88 3.91 -2.95
CA GLU A 122 17.37 2.53 -2.86
C GLU A 122 16.45 2.23 -4.05
N PHE A 123 15.56 3.17 -4.37
CA PHE A 123 14.57 3.02 -5.44
C PHE A 123 15.16 3.30 -6.81
N GLN A 124 16.10 4.25 -6.93
CA GLN A 124 16.83 4.50 -8.17
C GLN A 124 17.65 3.29 -8.65
N LYS A 125 17.96 2.33 -7.75
CA LYS A 125 18.63 1.06 -8.09
C LYS A 125 17.64 -0.02 -8.54
N ASP A 126 16.35 0.17 -8.34
CA ASP A 126 15.33 -0.78 -8.76
C ASP A 126 15.32 -0.90 -10.29
N GLU A 127 15.28 -2.12 -10.81
CA GLU A 127 15.42 -2.36 -12.25
C GLU A 127 14.25 -1.78 -13.06
N TYR A 128 13.04 -1.71 -12.48
CA TYR A 128 11.91 -1.07 -13.12
C TYR A 128 12.12 0.44 -13.24
N TYR A 129 12.53 1.11 -12.15
CA TYR A 129 12.81 2.56 -12.15
C TYR A 129 13.94 2.96 -13.08
N LYS A 130 14.98 2.11 -13.22
CA LYS A 130 16.10 2.38 -14.12
C LYS A 130 15.72 2.30 -15.59
N ASN A 131 14.90 1.31 -15.94
CA ASN A 131 14.76 0.89 -17.33
C ASN A 131 13.43 1.31 -17.94
N ILE A 132 12.38 1.55 -17.14
CA ILE A 132 11.08 1.96 -17.64
C ILE A 132 10.95 3.49 -17.61
N LYS A 133 10.88 4.07 -18.80
CA LYS A 133 10.52 5.48 -18.98
C LYS A 133 9.00 5.59 -19.01
N PHE A 134 8.48 6.24 -18.00
CA PHE A 134 7.04 6.37 -17.83
C PHE A 134 6.52 7.60 -18.58
N PRO A 135 5.61 7.47 -19.54
CA PRO A 135 5.08 8.60 -20.30
C PRO A 135 3.94 9.29 -19.56
N ASP A 136 3.78 10.60 -19.79
CA ASP A 136 2.55 11.32 -19.45
C ASP A 136 1.60 11.23 -20.65
N VAL A 137 0.61 10.32 -20.60
CA VAL A 137 -0.33 10.04 -21.68
C VAL A 137 -1.70 9.68 -21.15
N THR A 138 -2.73 10.00 -21.93
CA THR A 138 -4.13 9.75 -21.59
C THR A 138 -4.77 8.83 -22.64
N ASN A 139 -5.60 7.89 -22.20
CA ASN A 139 -6.51 7.09 -23.01
C ASN A 139 -7.91 7.12 -22.37
N GLU A 140 -8.79 7.94 -22.92
CA GLU A 140 -10.12 8.25 -22.34
C GLU A 140 -10.02 8.75 -20.90
N THR A 141 -10.49 7.94 -19.93
CA THR A 141 -10.49 8.24 -18.50
C THR A 141 -9.20 7.84 -17.79
N TRP A 142 -8.33 7.07 -18.49
CA TRP A 142 -7.07 6.58 -17.94
C TRP A 142 -5.91 7.51 -18.30
N GLU A 143 -5.10 7.82 -17.30
CA GLU A 143 -3.92 8.69 -17.45
C GLU A 143 -2.70 8.03 -16.83
N PHE A 144 -1.64 7.83 -17.62
CA PHE A 144 -0.30 7.55 -17.11
C PHE A 144 0.38 8.86 -16.77
N LYS A 145 0.93 8.97 -15.59
CA LYS A 145 1.50 10.20 -15.08
C LYS A 145 2.64 9.98 -14.10
N THR A 146 3.62 10.87 -14.12
CA THR A 146 4.62 10.96 -13.04
C THR A 146 4.11 11.85 -11.94
N MET A 147 4.04 11.31 -10.72
CA MET A 147 3.67 12.02 -9.49
C MET A 147 4.86 12.14 -8.55
N SER A 148 4.72 12.86 -7.44
CA SER A 148 5.80 13.00 -6.47
C SER A 148 5.30 13.09 -5.04
N PHE A 149 6.07 12.54 -4.11
CA PHE A 149 6.05 12.94 -2.70
C PHE A 149 6.88 14.21 -2.54
N LYS A 150 6.33 15.19 -1.86
CA LYS A 150 7.06 16.42 -1.53
C LYS A 150 8.10 16.15 -0.43
N PRO A 151 9.13 17.02 -0.29
CA PRO A 151 10.04 16.90 0.83
C PRO A 151 9.30 16.80 2.15
N TYR A 152 9.69 15.85 2.99
CA TYR A 152 9.09 15.53 4.30
C TYR A 152 7.61 15.15 4.27
N GLU A 153 7.05 14.89 3.13
CA GLU A 153 5.69 14.39 3.05
C GLU A 153 5.60 12.97 3.59
N ALA A 154 4.62 12.73 4.50
CA ALA A 154 4.34 11.42 5.05
C ALA A 154 3.60 10.51 4.07
N PHE A 155 4.02 9.26 3.99
CA PHE A 155 3.33 8.21 3.23
C PHE A 155 3.53 6.84 3.88
N LEU A 156 2.69 5.86 3.52
CA LEU A 156 2.92 4.47 3.90
C LEU A 156 4.10 3.92 3.09
N ALA A 157 5.14 3.46 3.79
CA ALA A 157 6.36 2.97 3.16
C ALA A 157 6.42 1.45 3.01
N ASN A 158 5.61 0.71 3.78
CA ASN A 158 5.51 -0.75 3.76
C ASN A 158 4.24 -1.20 4.50
N GLU A 159 3.93 -2.50 4.48
CA GLU A 159 2.91 -3.07 5.34
C GLU A 159 3.18 -2.78 6.82
N SER A 160 2.08 -2.65 7.57
CA SER A 160 2.15 -2.59 9.03
C SER A 160 2.65 -3.92 9.61
N VAL A 161 3.33 -3.85 10.72
CA VAL A 161 3.85 -5.04 11.43
C VAL A 161 3.14 -5.18 12.77
N LEU A 162 2.75 -6.41 13.12
CA LEU A 162 2.28 -6.75 14.47
C LEU A 162 3.46 -7.29 15.29
N ASP A 163 3.55 -6.91 16.58
CA ASP A 163 4.45 -7.59 17.52
C ASP A 163 3.78 -8.81 18.16
N GLY A 164 4.53 -9.55 18.98
CA GLY A 164 4.02 -10.73 19.68
C GLY A 164 2.87 -10.48 20.68
N GLU A 165 2.57 -9.21 21.00
CA GLU A 165 1.43 -8.81 21.82
C GLU A 165 0.24 -8.35 20.95
N GLY A 166 0.40 -8.30 19.63
CA GLY A 166 -0.59 -7.82 18.68
C GLY A 166 -0.66 -6.29 18.57
N LYS A 167 0.37 -5.59 19.03
CA LYS A 167 0.50 -4.14 18.81
C LYS A 167 0.88 -3.88 17.36
N LEU A 168 0.14 -2.98 16.71
CA LEU A 168 0.33 -2.62 15.31
C LEU A 168 1.37 -1.50 15.17
N PHE A 169 2.29 -1.65 14.21
CA PHE A 169 3.31 -0.67 13.84
C PHE A 169 3.19 -0.32 12.37
N PRO A 170 2.39 0.70 12.00
CA PRO A 170 2.40 1.27 10.67
C PRO A 170 3.80 1.75 10.27
N ARG A 171 4.15 1.60 9.01
CA ARG A 171 5.48 1.96 8.50
C ARG A 171 5.38 3.25 7.71
N ILE A 172 5.58 4.39 8.39
CA ILE A 172 5.47 5.72 7.80
C ILE A 172 6.83 6.15 7.26
N GLY A 173 6.85 6.52 5.99
CA GLY A 173 8.03 7.03 5.31
C GLY A 173 7.95 8.52 5.03
N PHE A 174 9.11 9.13 4.86
CA PHE A 174 9.29 10.45 4.25
C PHE A 174 10.62 10.52 3.51
N PHE A 175 10.73 11.40 2.52
CA PHE A 175 11.96 11.74 1.85
C PHE A 175 12.39 13.16 2.23
N GLU A 176 13.68 13.43 2.32
CA GLU A 176 14.19 14.79 2.51
C GLU A 176 14.05 15.67 1.26
N LYS A 177 13.97 15.03 0.10
CA LYS A 177 13.83 15.67 -1.21
C LYS A 177 12.58 15.18 -1.90
N GLU A 178 12.14 15.90 -2.93
CA GLU A 178 11.03 15.45 -3.76
C GLU A 178 11.37 14.12 -4.44
N PHE A 179 10.49 13.12 -4.28
CA PHE A 179 10.63 11.78 -4.85
C PHE A 179 9.55 11.55 -5.89
N PHE A 180 9.95 11.26 -7.13
CA PHE A 180 9.05 11.02 -8.25
C PHE A 180 8.73 9.55 -8.41
N TYR A 181 7.46 9.23 -8.70
CA TYR A 181 7.00 7.87 -8.92
C TYR A 181 5.96 7.80 -10.04
N PRO A 182 5.89 6.67 -10.79
CA PRO A 182 4.87 6.46 -11.80
C PRO A 182 3.51 6.15 -11.16
N ALA A 183 2.46 6.69 -11.79
CA ALA A 183 1.08 6.48 -11.40
C ALA A 183 0.18 6.27 -12.61
N VAL A 184 -0.88 5.48 -12.44
CA VAL A 184 -2.02 5.44 -13.34
C VAL A 184 -3.23 6.02 -12.60
N LEU A 185 -3.91 6.96 -13.27
CA LEU A 185 -5.11 7.60 -12.75
C LEU A 185 -6.31 7.16 -13.58
N GLN A 186 -7.47 7.03 -12.94
CA GLN A 186 -8.77 6.90 -13.59
C GLN A 186 -9.64 8.10 -13.16
N ASP A 187 -10.18 8.84 -14.13
CA ASP A 187 -10.97 10.05 -13.86
C ASP A 187 -10.25 11.04 -12.91
N SER A 188 -8.94 11.22 -13.12
CA SER A 188 -8.05 12.07 -12.30
C SER A 188 -7.86 11.58 -10.85
N ARG A 189 -8.23 10.34 -10.54
CA ARG A 189 -8.00 9.70 -9.24
C ARG A 189 -6.88 8.67 -9.37
N GLU A 190 -5.98 8.63 -8.41
CA GLU A 190 -4.98 7.57 -8.32
C GLU A 190 -5.67 6.21 -8.29
N TRP A 191 -5.32 5.36 -9.27
CA TRP A 191 -5.77 3.99 -9.33
C TRP A 191 -4.67 3.06 -8.81
N MET A 192 -3.46 3.22 -9.32
CA MET A 192 -2.30 2.47 -8.90
C MET A 192 -1.02 3.30 -9.07
N THR A 193 -0.04 3.03 -8.23
CA THR A 193 1.26 3.71 -8.22
C THR A 193 2.39 2.71 -8.08
N VAL A 194 3.62 3.08 -8.45
CA VAL A 194 4.82 2.32 -8.09
C VAL A 194 5.60 3.13 -7.05
N THR A 195 5.09 3.13 -5.84
CA THR A 195 5.68 3.80 -4.68
C THR A 195 6.61 2.88 -3.89
N PRO A 196 7.34 3.36 -2.88
CA PRO A 196 8.08 2.51 -1.95
C PRO A 196 7.24 1.40 -1.32
N HIS A 197 5.98 1.69 -1.01
CA HIS A 197 5.03 0.70 -0.48
C HIS A 197 4.83 -0.45 -1.48
N GLU A 198 4.39 -0.14 -2.70
CA GLU A 198 4.12 -1.12 -3.75
C GLU A 198 5.35 -2.00 -4.06
N ILE A 199 6.52 -1.36 -4.17
CA ILE A 199 7.77 -2.08 -4.41
C ILE A 199 8.06 -3.09 -3.30
N ARG A 200 7.93 -2.67 -2.03
CA ARG A 200 8.28 -3.52 -0.89
C ARG A 200 7.28 -4.63 -0.66
N THR A 201 5.98 -4.35 -0.82
CA THR A 201 4.91 -5.34 -0.63
C THR A 201 4.87 -6.36 -1.77
N THR A 202 5.31 -5.99 -2.99
CA THR A 202 5.39 -6.89 -4.14
C THR A 202 6.69 -7.73 -4.16
N ARG A 203 7.80 -7.24 -3.56
CA ARG A 203 9.10 -7.95 -3.56
C ARG A 203 9.04 -9.42 -3.10
N PRO A 204 8.28 -9.81 -2.05
CA PRO A 204 8.18 -11.21 -1.65
C PRO A 204 7.65 -12.11 -2.77
N ALA A 205 6.61 -11.66 -3.50
CA ALA A 205 6.04 -12.38 -4.63
C ALA A 205 7.06 -12.48 -5.79
N VAL A 206 7.73 -11.38 -6.14
CA VAL A 206 8.82 -11.41 -7.13
C VAL A 206 9.90 -12.40 -6.74
N LYS A 207 10.39 -12.36 -5.50
CA LYS A 207 11.45 -13.25 -5.02
C LYS A 207 11.06 -14.73 -5.12
N GLN A 208 9.80 -15.04 -4.82
CA GLN A 208 9.29 -16.41 -4.76
C GLN A 208 8.73 -16.94 -6.09
N SER A 209 8.51 -16.09 -7.10
CA SER A 209 8.02 -16.51 -8.42
C SER A 209 9.01 -17.45 -9.13
N PHE A 210 8.49 -18.42 -9.88
CA PHE A 210 9.25 -19.37 -10.68
C PHE A 210 8.37 -20.04 -11.73
N GLY A 211 9.00 -20.67 -12.73
CA GLY A 211 8.33 -21.45 -13.75
C GLY A 211 7.38 -20.62 -14.62
N ASN A 212 6.23 -21.18 -14.95
CA ASN A 212 5.14 -20.49 -15.65
C ASN A 212 4.30 -19.70 -14.62
N VAL A 213 4.35 -18.38 -14.69
CA VAL A 213 3.74 -17.46 -13.71
C VAL A 213 2.41 -16.93 -14.25
N LEU A 214 1.39 -16.92 -13.40
CA LEU A 214 0.13 -16.21 -13.62
C LEU A 214 0.04 -15.03 -12.65
N THR A 215 -0.37 -13.85 -13.14
CA THR A 215 -0.75 -12.73 -12.29
C THR A 215 -2.14 -12.23 -12.65
N TYR A 216 -2.96 -12.03 -11.64
CA TYR A 216 -4.24 -11.35 -11.74
C TYR A 216 -4.04 -9.88 -11.38
N GLY A 217 -4.40 -9.00 -12.31
CA GLY A 217 -4.09 -7.58 -12.27
C GLY A 217 -2.80 -7.23 -13.01
N LEU A 218 -2.86 -6.16 -13.78
CA LEU A 218 -1.72 -5.62 -14.54
C LEU A 218 -1.07 -4.44 -13.82
N GLY A 219 -1.90 -3.53 -13.31
CA GLY A 219 -1.46 -2.27 -12.75
C GLY A 219 -0.53 -1.52 -13.70
N LEU A 220 0.64 -1.12 -13.21
CA LEU A 220 1.69 -0.49 -14.00
C LEU A 220 2.74 -1.49 -14.52
N GLY A 221 2.49 -2.80 -14.34
CA GLY A 221 3.39 -3.85 -14.84
C GLY A 221 4.64 -4.07 -14.00
N TYR A 222 4.70 -3.59 -12.77
CA TYR A 222 5.89 -3.76 -11.92
C TYR A 222 6.19 -5.25 -11.63
N PHE A 223 5.19 -6.00 -11.11
CA PHE A 223 5.40 -7.43 -10.83
C PHE A 223 5.78 -8.24 -12.08
N PRO A 224 5.05 -8.18 -13.20
CA PRO A 224 5.41 -8.96 -14.39
C PRO A 224 6.78 -8.54 -14.97
N TYR A 225 7.14 -7.26 -14.90
CA TYR A 225 8.48 -6.82 -15.28
C TYR A 225 9.55 -7.53 -14.45
N MET A 226 9.48 -7.38 -13.11
CA MET A 226 10.47 -7.93 -12.19
C MET A 226 10.53 -9.47 -12.23
N ALA A 227 9.38 -10.14 -12.36
CA ALA A 227 9.30 -11.59 -12.51
C ALA A 227 9.97 -12.05 -13.82
N SER A 228 9.77 -11.33 -14.94
CA SER A 228 10.35 -11.68 -16.24
C SER A 228 11.88 -11.62 -16.28
N LEU A 229 12.50 -10.82 -15.40
CA LEU A 229 13.98 -10.73 -15.30
C LEU A 229 14.61 -12.00 -14.71
N LYS A 230 13.83 -12.85 -14.04
CA LYS A 230 14.36 -14.04 -13.39
C LYS A 230 14.63 -15.15 -14.39
N GLU A 231 15.79 -15.79 -14.27
CA GLU A 231 16.19 -16.92 -15.14
C GLU A 231 15.27 -18.14 -14.98
N ASN A 232 14.79 -18.37 -13.74
CA ASN A 232 13.89 -19.48 -13.42
C ASN A 232 12.41 -19.20 -13.69
N VAL A 233 12.06 -18.05 -14.29
CA VAL A 233 10.72 -17.73 -14.79
C VAL A 233 10.69 -17.93 -16.31
N THR A 234 9.85 -18.85 -16.77
CA THR A 234 9.74 -19.23 -18.19
C THR A 234 8.73 -18.43 -18.96
N GLY A 235 7.68 -17.95 -18.30
CA GLY A 235 6.64 -17.10 -18.87
C GLY A 235 5.84 -16.40 -17.79
N VAL A 236 5.21 -15.27 -18.13
CA VAL A 236 4.32 -14.52 -17.25
C VAL A 236 3.04 -14.20 -18.00
N THR A 237 1.93 -14.82 -17.58
CA THR A 237 0.59 -14.53 -18.06
C THR A 237 -0.06 -13.50 -17.14
N ILE A 238 -0.55 -12.42 -17.73
CA ILE A 238 -1.23 -11.33 -17.03
C ILE A 238 -2.70 -11.36 -17.42
N VAL A 239 -3.61 -11.43 -16.45
CA VAL A 239 -5.05 -11.33 -16.66
C VAL A 239 -5.51 -9.96 -16.17
N GLU A 240 -5.96 -9.12 -17.07
CA GLU A 240 -6.45 -7.77 -16.82
C GLU A 240 -7.81 -7.58 -17.51
N LYS A 241 -8.77 -7.00 -16.78
CA LYS A 241 -10.12 -6.85 -17.32
C LYS A 241 -10.33 -5.56 -18.14
N ASP A 242 -9.57 -4.50 -17.86
CA ASP A 242 -9.72 -3.22 -18.58
C ASP A 242 -8.83 -3.17 -19.83
N GLU A 243 -9.47 -3.25 -21.00
CA GLU A 243 -8.77 -3.23 -22.28
C GLU A 243 -7.97 -1.93 -22.50
N ARG A 244 -8.43 -0.80 -21.99
CA ARG A 244 -7.77 0.50 -22.14
C ARG A 244 -6.43 0.54 -21.39
N VAL A 245 -6.37 -0.07 -20.18
CA VAL A 245 -5.12 -0.22 -19.43
C VAL A 245 -4.16 -1.16 -20.17
N ILE A 246 -4.68 -2.24 -20.75
CA ILE A 246 -3.90 -3.17 -21.59
C ILE A 246 -3.31 -2.45 -22.82
N GLU A 247 -4.09 -1.59 -23.47
CA GLU A 247 -3.62 -0.81 -24.63
C GLU A 247 -2.48 0.14 -24.25
N LEU A 248 -2.63 0.89 -23.14
CA LEU A 248 -1.58 1.77 -22.64
C LEU A 248 -0.31 0.98 -22.31
N PHE A 249 -0.45 -0.14 -21.61
CA PHE A 249 0.67 -1.01 -21.27
C PHE A 249 1.39 -1.55 -22.51
N LYS A 250 0.64 -2.15 -23.45
CA LYS A 250 1.19 -2.72 -24.69
C LYS A 250 1.88 -1.67 -25.56
N LYS A 251 1.35 -0.45 -25.57
CA LYS A 251 1.89 0.63 -26.40
C LYS A 251 3.14 1.28 -25.80
N TYR A 252 3.16 1.49 -24.47
CA TYR A 252 4.17 2.34 -23.88
C TYR A 252 5.14 1.62 -22.93
N LEU A 253 4.71 0.60 -22.19
CA LEU A 253 5.53 -0.06 -21.20
C LEU A 253 6.14 -1.38 -21.68
N LEU A 254 5.33 -2.28 -22.22
CA LEU A 254 5.79 -3.59 -22.71
C LEU A 254 6.94 -3.53 -23.72
N PRO A 255 7.01 -2.56 -24.67
CA PRO A 255 8.15 -2.46 -25.58
C PRO A 255 9.50 -2.23 -24.91
N GLN A 256 9.50 -1.74 -23.66
CA GLN A 256 10.69 -1.47 -22.86
C GLN A 256 11.14 -2.68 -22.03
N TYR A 257 10.38 -3.77 -22.01
CA TYR A 257 10.73 -4.98 -21.27
C TYR A 257 11.85 -5.74 -21.99
N PRO A 258 12.96 -6.08 -21.30
CA PRO A 258 14.06 -6.81 -21.94
C PRO A 258 13.67 -8.24 -22.32
N PHE A 259 12.70 -8.84 -21.63
CA PHE A 259 12.18 -10.20 -21.88
C PHE A 259 10.67 -10.17 -22.18
N LYS A 260 10.25 -9.25 -23.06
CA LYS A 260 8.84 -9.10 -23.46
C LYS A 260 8.23 -10.36 -24.10
N GLU A 261 9.07 -11.23 -24.66
CA GLU A 261 8.65 -12.52 -25.23
C GLU A 261 8.14 -13.49 -24.16
N LYS A 262 8.49 -13.31 -22.89
CA LYS A 262 7.91 -14.05 -21.77
C LYS A 262 6.52 -13.56 -21.38
N ILE A 263 6.08 -12.37 -21.83
CA ILE A 263 4.86 -11.72 -21.37
C ILE A 263 3.69 -12.04 -22.28
N ARG A 264 2.61 -12.59 -21.72
CA ARG A 264 1.32 -12.82 -22.37
C ARG A 264 0.25 -12.03 -21.62
N VAL A 265 -0.47 -11.15 -22.30
CA VAL A 265 -1.56 -10.35 -21.71
C VAL A 265 -2.89 -10.83 -22.23
N ILE A 266 -3.80 -11.17 -21.34
CA ILE A 266 -5.15 -11.66 -21.60
C ILE A 266 -6.14 -10.65 -21.06
N ASN A 267 -7.08 -10.21 -21.91
CA ASN A 267 -8.19 -9.39 -21.48
C ASN A 267 -9.33 -10.29 -21.00
N ASP A 268 -9.47 -10.38 -19.66
CA ASP A 268 -10.46 -11.23 -19.02
C ASP A 268 -10.75 -10.80 -17.58
N ASP A 269 -11.90 -11.26 -17.06
CA ASP A 269 -12.18 -11.23 -15.62
C ASP A 269 -11.34 -12.29 -14.89
N ALA A 270 -10.66 -11.86 -13.82
CA ALA A 270 -9.73 -12.71 -13.07
C ALA A 270 -10.41 -13.96 -12.48
N PHE A 271 -11.64 -13.84 -11.96
CA PHE A 271 -12.37 -14.96 -11.37
C PHE A 271 -12.94 -15.90 -12.42
N ARG A 272 -13.33 -15.38 -13.60
CA ARG A 272 -13.71 -16.20 -14.74
C ARG A 272 -12.52 -17.02 -15.22
N PHE A 273 -11.37 -16.36 -15.44
CA PHE A 273 -10.14 -17.01 -15.87
C PHE A 273 -9.70 -18.09 -14.87
N ALA A 274 -9.73 -17.78 -13.56
CA ALA A 274 -9.37 -18.73 -12.52
C ALA A 274 -10.24 -20.01 -12.56
N ARG A 275 -11.53 -19.88 -12.84
CA ARG A 275 -12.44 -21.04 -12.88
C ARG A 275 -12.37 -21.84 -14.19
N GLU A 276 -12.17 -21.18 -15.30
CA GLU A 276 -12.38 -21.79 -16.64
C GLU A 276 -11.08 -22.12 -17.36
N GLU A 277 -10.00 -21.39 -17.09
CA GLU A 277 -8.76 -21.50 -17.86
C GLU A 277 -7.62 -22.15 -17.09
N THR A 278 -7.51 -21.99 -15.76
CA THR A 278 -6.39 -22.57 -14.99
C THR A 278 -6.39 -24.10 -14.96
N SER A 279 -7.54 -24.74 -15.19
CA SER A 279 -7.60 -26.21 -15.37
C SER A 279 -7.07 -26.70 -16.73
N LYS A 280 -6.91 -25.80 -17.71
CA LYS A 280 -6.46 -26.12 -19.08
C LYS A 280 -4.97 -25.85 -19.25
N GLU A 281 -4.39 -24.97 -18.46
CA GLU A 281 -2.99 -24.58 -18.49
C GLU A 281 -2.43 -24.53 -17.08
N PHE A 282 -1.32 -25.23 -16.83
CA PHE A 282 -0.68 -25.27 -15.51
C PHE A 282 0.21 -24.04 -15.30
N PHE A 283 0.09 -23.44 -14.12
CA PHE A 283 0.93 -22.35 -13.64
C PHE A 283 1.66 -22.79 -12.37
N ASP A 284 2.98 -22.63 -12.34
CA ASP A 284 3.79 -22.97 -11.17
C ASP A 284 3.59 -21.98 -10.01
N PHE A 285 3.32 -20.72 -10.37
CA PHE A 285 3.19 -19.63 -9.41
C PHE A 285 2.06 -18.68 -9.83
N VAL A 286 1.21 -18.32 -8.87
CA VAL A 286 0.07 -17.40 -9.06
C VAL A 286 0.20 -16.23 -8.09
N PHE A 287 0.13 -15.01 -8.61
CA PHE A 287 0.08 -13.78 -7.81
C PHE A 287 -1.23 -13.04 -8.07
N ALA A 288 -1.98 -12.73 -7.01
CA ALA A 288 -3.22 -11.96 -7.14
C ALA A 288 -3.05 -10.57 -6.51
N ASP A 289 -3.30 -9.55 -7.33
CA ASP A 289 -3.14 -8.13 -7.03
C ASP A 289 -4.18 -7.34 -7.85
N THR A 290 -5.46 -7.44 -7.43
CA THR A 290 -6.61 -6.86 -8.15
C THR A 290 -7.43 -5.90 -7.30
N TRP A 291 -6.99 -5.58 -6.10
CA TRP A 291 -7.64 -4.67 -5.15
C TRP A 291 -6.77 -3.45 -4.87
N HIS A 292 -7.40 -2.37 -4.39
CA HIS A 292 -6.71 -1.12 -4.07
C HIS A 292 -6.13 -1.14 -2.65
N ASP A 293 -6.87 -1.76 -1.72
CA ASP A 293 -6.59 -1.69 -0.30
C ASP A 293 -7.41 -2.77 0.45
N PRO A 294 -7.24 -2.92 1.78
CA PRO A 294 -7.98 -3.94 2.52
C PRO A 294 -9.50 -3.84 2.45
N SER A 295 -10.09 -2.67 2.13
CA SER A 295 -11.55 -2.50 2.13
C SER A 295 -12.25 -3.26 1.01
N ASP A 296 -11.62 -3.36 -0.15
CA ASP A 296 -12.09 -4.18 -1.28
C ASP A 296 -11.31 -5.50 -1.39
N GLY A 297 -10.11 -5.55 -0.82
CA GLY A 297 -9.21 -6.69 -0.89
C GLY A 297 -9.68 -7.92 -0.14
N VAL A 298 -10.29 -7.77 1.05
CA VAL A 298 -10.74 -8.91 1.86
C VAL A 298 -11.71 -9.81 1.09
N GLU A 299 -12.77 -9.23 0.51
CA GLU A 299 -13.76 -10.00 -0.26
C GLU A 299 -13.14 -10.66 -1.50
N MET A 300 -12.25 -9.94 -2.20
CA MET A 300 -11.56 -10.48 -3.38
C MET A 300 -10.59 -11.61 -3.00
N TYR A 301 -9.84 -11.44 -1.91
CA TYR A 301 -8.94 -12.46 -1.38
C TYR A 301 -9.68 -13.76 -1.06
N GLU A 302 -10.81 -13.69 -0.33
CA GLU A 302 -11.63 -14.87 -0.03
C GLU A 302 -12.10 -15.58 -1.31
N LYS A 303 -12.57 -14.83 -2.30
CA LYS A 303 -12.97 -15.39 -3.61
C LYS A 303 -11.80 -16.06 -4.34
N PHE A 304 -10.58 -15.48 -4.29
CA PHE A 304 -9.41 -16.12 -4.88
C PHE A 304 -9.01 -17.38 -4.11
N LYS A 305 -9.09 -17.37 -2.77
CA LYS A 305 -8.86 -18.59 -1.97
C LYS A 305 -9.79 -19.74 -2.38
N GLU A 306 -11.05 -19.46 -2.68
CA GLU A 306 -11.97 -20.46 -3.23
C GLU A 306 -11.58 -20.95 -4.63
N CYS A 307 -10.89 -20.11 -5.42
CA CYS A 307 -10.43 -20.46 -6.75
C CYS A 307 -9.18 -21.35 -6.74
N GLU A 308 -8.41 -21.45 -5.68
CA GLU A 308 -7.22 -22.32 -5.58
C GLU A 308 -7.52 -23.79 -5.93
N LYS A 309 -8.75 -24.25 -5.66
CA LYS A 309 -9.21 -25.63 -6.00
C LYS A 309 -9.15 -25.97 -7.50
N TYR A 310 -9.10 -24.96 -8.39
CA TYR A 310 -9.03 -25.18 -9.83
C TYR A 310 -7.59 -25.36 -10.33
N SER A 311 -6.58 -24.98 -9.53
CA SER A 311 -5.16 -25.23 -9.78
C SER A 311 -4.43 -25.49 -8.45
N PRO A 312 -4.72 -26.61 -7.76
CA PRO A 312 -4.28 -26.85 -6.39
C PRO A 312 -2.78 -27.07 -6.24
N ASP A 313 -2.08 -27.41 -7.34
CA ASP A 313 -0.64 -27.65 -7.34
C ASP A 313 0.17 -26.36 -7.59
N SER A 314 -0.50 -25.23 -7.86
CA SER A 314 0.13 -23.94 -8.01
C SER A 314 0.49 -23.34 -6.66
N LYS A 315 1.62 -22.62 -6.60
CA LYS A 315 1.96 -21.81 -5.43
C LYS A 315 1.29 -20.44 -5.54
N TYR A 316 0.41 -20.13 -4.59
CA TYR A 316 -0.29 -18.86 -4.55
C TYR A 316 0.39 -17.86 -3.61
N MET A 317 0.38 -16.59 -4.00
CA MET A 317 0.67 -15.44 -3.17
C MET A 317 -0.31 -14.31 -3.49
N TYR A 318 -0.59 -13.50 -2.49
CA TYR A 318 -1.56 -12.40 -2.56
C TYR A 318 -0.90 -11.11 -2.10
N TRP A 319 -1.18 -10.01 -2.80
CA TRP A 319 -0.69 -8.72 -2.37
C TRP A 319 -1.24 -8.36 -0.99
N ILE A 320 -0.39 -7.86 -0.10
CA ILE A 320 -0.70 -7.49 1.30
C ILE A 320 -1.51 -8.55 2.09
N GLU A 321 -1.22 -9.85 1.85
CA GLU A 321 -1.99 -10.96 2.44
C GLU A 321 -2.06 -10.89 3.97
N ASP A 322 -0.95 -10.54 4.65
CA ASP A 322 -0.91 -10.46 6.11
C ASP A 322 -1.80 -9.30 6.63
N THR A 323 -1.82 -8.19 5.90
CA THR A 323 -2.74 -7.08 6.18
C THR A 323 -4.20 -7.52 6.01
N LEU A 324 -4.54 -8.25 4.93
CA LEU A 324 -5.90 -8.76 4.70
C LEU A 324 -6.33 -9.70 5.83
N LYS A 325 -5.47 -10.66 6.21
CA LYS A 325 -5.72 -11.58 7.33
C LYS A 325 -5.94 -10.85 8.65
N TYR A 326 -5.15 -9.79 8.91
CA TYR A 326 -5.35 -8.95 10.09
C TYR A 326 -6.76 -8.32 10.08
N TYR A 327 -7.18 -7.73 8.95
CA TYR A 327 -8.52 -7.16 8.83
C TYR A 327 -9.64 -8.21 8.98
N MET A 328 -9.47 -9.40 8.45
CA MET A 328 -10.41 -10.52 8.64
C MET A 328 -10.53 -10.96 10.10
N SER A 329 -9.44 -10.81 10.89
CA SER A 329 -9.41 -11.15 12.32
C SER A 329 -10.10 -10.11 13.21
N LEU A 330 -10.38 -8.91 12.70
CA LEU A 330 -11.09 -7.88 13.45
C LEU A 330 -12.56 -8.28 13.61
N ASP A 331 -12.98 -8.57 14.84
CA ASP A 331 -14.36 -8.96 15.17
C ASP A 331 -15.32 -7.75 15.00
N LYS A 332 -16.55 -8.00 14.52
CA LYS A 332 -17.62 -6.98 14.45
C LYS A 332 -17.86 -6.27 15.78
N ASN A 333 -17.69 -6.98 16.90
CA ASN A 333 -17.86 -6.41 18.23
C ASN A 333 -16.73 -5.46 18.65
N SER A 334 -15.55 -5.55 18.04
CA SER A 334 -14.44 -4.60 18.31
C SER A 334 -14.70 -3.25 17.66
N VAL A 335 -15.61 -3.19 16.73
CA VAL A 335 -16.06 -2.01 15.98
C VAL A 335 -17.07 -1.21 16.77
N GLU A 336 -18.07 -1.88 17.34
CA GLU A 336 -19.06 -1.23 18.23
C GLU A 336 -18.36 -0.65 19.47
N ASP A 337 -17.33 -1.36 20.00
CA ASP A 337 -16.50 -0.86 21.09
C ASP A 337 -15.65 0.36 20.70
N THR A 338 -15.28 0.52 19.43
CA THR A 338 -14.57 1.73 18.95
C THR A 338 -15.53 2.86 18.61
N ALA A 339 -16.74 2.60 18.18
CA ALA A 339 -17.77 3.62 17.97
C ALA A 339 -18.16 4.34 19.28
N GLY A 340 -18.11 3.64 20.42
CA GLY A 340 -18.34 4.23 21.73
C GLY A 340 -17.27 5.23 22.21
N ILE A 341 -16.05 5.16 21.66
CA ILE A 341 -14.95 6.10 22.00
C ILE A 341 -15.21 7.50 21.41
N PHE A 342 -16.14 7.65 20.48
CA PHE A 342 -16.45 8.93 19.83
C PHE A 342 -17.37 9.84 20.65
N TYR A 343 -17.93 9.36 21.76
CA TYR A 343 -18.95 10.08 22.55
C TYR A 343 -18.59 10.31 24.01
N ASP A 344 -17.42 9.83 24.49
CA ASP A 344 -16.95 10.03 25.85
C ASP A 344 -15.76 11.03 25.92
N GLU A 345 -15.94 12.22 25.36
CA GLU A 345 -15.14 13.40 25.68
C GLU A 345 -16.08 14.46 26.25
N ASP A 346 -16.32 14.39 27.56
CA ASP A 346 -16.71 15.51 28.43
C ASP A 346 -15.62 15.77 29.46
#